data_4f5924b2d8604f60959cc1a93511e108
#
_entry.id   4f5924b2d8604f60959cc1a93511e108
#
_cell.length_a   1.000
_cell.length_b   1.000
_cell.length_c   1.000
_cell.angle_alpha   90.00
_cell.angle_beta   90.00
_cell.angle_gamma   90.00
#
_symmetry.space_group_name_H-M   'P 1'
#
loop_
_entity.id
_entity.type
_entity.pdbx_description
1 polymer ?
#
loop_
_entity_poly.entity_id
_entity_poly.type
_entity_poly.pdbx_seq_one_letter_code
_entity_poly.pdbx_strand_id
1 'polypeptide(L)'
;MISLYSGTPGSGKSLHVAKTMYWWIRAGKPCICNFPIATEKIKLSRQQDFHFVREDKLTPDYLIKFAQDYIKKNGKVKEGSILLVIDECQRIFNARDWGQKGRADWLTFFTLHRHLGFDIILIAQFDRMLDRQIRALIEYEYIHRKVSNFGWKGKLLSLFAFGNLFVTVKVWYPMKEKTGSEWYRAKKMYYGLYDTFAMFDGLGQAEDGEQGDPADAKTGPGTQPT
;
A
#
# COMPACT_ATOMS: atom_id res chain seq x y z
N MET A 1 -2.80 -14.23 5.29
CA MET A 1 -4.16 -13.60 5.30
C MET A 1 -4.22 -12.47 4.27
N ILE A 2 -5.34 -12.32 3.53
CA ILE A 2 -5.58 -11.18 2.63
C ILE A 2 -6.68 -10.31 3.22
N SER A 3 -6.37 -9.04 3.48
CA SER A 3 -7.29 -8.07 4.07
C SER A 3 -7.51 -6.89 3.14
N LEU A 4 -8.78 -6.49 2.95
CA LEU A 4 -9.14 -5.27 2.23
C LEU A 4 -9.43 -4.15 3.23
N TYR A 5 -8.75 -3.02 3.08
CA TYR A 5 -9.03 -1.80 3.83
C TYR A 5 -9.84 -0.85 2.95
N SER A 6 -11.13 -0.72 3.24
CA SER A 6 -12.07 0.05 2.43
C SER A 6 -12.63 1.26 3.19
N GLY A 7 -13.18 2.21 2.46
CA GLY A 7 -13.82 3.41 3.00
C GLY A 7 -13.53 4.66 2.18
N THR A 8 -14.36 5.67 2.36
CA THR A 8 -14.25 6.96 1.65
C THR A 8 -12.95 7.71 1.97
N PRO A 9 -12.54 8.70 1.15
CA PRO A 9 -11.44 9.60 1.49
C PRO A 9 -11.63 10.21 2.89
N GLY A 10 -10.55 10.31 3.66
CA GLY A 10 -10.60 10.84 5.03
C GLY A 10 -11.23 9.92 6.09
N SER A 11 -11.60 8.68 5.75
CA SER A 11 -12.19 7.71 6.68
C SER A 11 -11.21 7.11 7.69
N GLY A 12 -9.89 7.33 7.51
CA GLY A 12 -8.85 6.83 8.41
C GLY A 12 -8.14 5.55 7.94
N LYS A 13 -8.31 5.12 6.67
CA LYS A 13 -7.60 3.96 6.10
C LYS A 13 -6.09 4.06 6.27
N SER A 14 -5.49 5.13 5.76
CA SER A 14 -4.04 5.35 5.82
C SER A 14 -3.52 5.42 7.26
N LEU A 15 -4.31 5.97 8.19
CA LEU A 15 -3.96 5.99 9.60
C LEU A 15 -3.93 4.59 10.22
N HIS A 16 -4.88 3.74 9.88
CA HIS A 16 -4.91 2.35 10.36
C HIS A 16 -3.76 1.54 9.76
N VAL A 17 -3.49 1.73 8.47
CA VAL A 17 -2.32 1.12 7.79
C VAL A 17 -1.03 1.57 8.45
N ALA A 18 -0.83 2.88 8.67
CA ALA A 18 0.35 3.42 9.34
C ALA A 18 0.53 2.83 10.75
N LYS A 19 -0.56 2.65 11.52
CA LYS A 19 -0.54 1.97 12.82
C LYS A 19 -0.04 0.52 12.68
N THR A 20 -0.57 -0.22 11.71
CA THR A 20 -0.20 -1.62 11.47
C THR A 20 1.26 -1.74 11.04
N MET A 21 1.69 -0.93 10.05
CA MET A 21 3.06 -0.90 9.57
C MET A 21 4.05 -0.48 10.66
N TYR A 22 3.71 0.53 11.48
CA TYR A 22 4.54 0.95 12.60
C TYR A 22 4.92 -0.20 13.53
N TRP A 23 3.93 -0.96 13.97
CA TRP A 23 4.17 -2.08 14.88
C TRP A 23 4.86 -3.26 14.21
N TRP A 24 4.57 -3.50 12.93
CA TRP A 24 5.19 -4.55 12.14
C TRP A 24 6.69 -4.30 11.95
N ILE A 25 7.04 -3.11 11.46
CA ILE A 25 8.42 -2.70 11.24
C ILE A 25 9.17 -2.61 12.57
N ARG A 26 8.54 -2.08 13.61
CA ARG A 26 9.12 -2.04 14.96
C ARG A 26 9.45 -3.42 15.51
N ALA A 27 8.69 -4.44 15.14
CA ALA A 27 8.98 -5.83 15.48
C ALA A 27 10.15 -6.44 14.67
N GLY A 28 10.75 -5.68 13.74
CA GLY A 28 11.84 -6.12 12.88
C GLY A 28 11.40 -7.13 11.82
N LYS A 29 10.12 -7.09 11.42
CA LYS A 29 9.58 -7.94 10.37
C LYS A 29 9.61 -7.20 9.03
N PRO A 30 9.90 -7.91 7.91
CA PRO A 30 9.91 -7.31 6.58
C PRO A 30 8.54 -6.77 6.18
N CYS A 31 8.56 -5.57 5.58
CA CYS A 31 7.40 -4.89 5.09
C CYS A 31 7.67 -4.33 3.69
N ILE A 32 6.84 -4.70 2.72
CA ILE A 32 6.90 -4.22 1.33
C ILE A 32 5.67 -3.38 1.08
N CYS A 33 5.81 -2.22 0.45
CA CYS A 33 4.67 -1.42 0.00
C CYS A 33 4.98 -0.59 -1.25
N ASN A 34 3.92 -0.10 -1.90
CA ASN A 34 4.01 0.71 -3.12
C ASN A 34 3.97 2.23 -2.86
N PHE A 35 4.22 2.66 -1.64
CA PHE A 35 4.30 4.07 -1.26
C PHE A 35 5.41 4.28 -0.22
N PRO A 36 6.06 5.46 -0.20
CA PRO A 36 7.10 5.76 0.76
C PRO A 36 6.51 6.02 2.15
N ILE A 37 7.24 5.65 3.20
CA ILE A 37 6.95 6.01 4.58
C ILE A 37 8.21 6.55 5.27
N ALA A 38 8.02 7.42 6.25
CA ALA A 38 9.08 8.02 7.06
C ALA A 38 9.57 7.02 8.13
N THR A 39 10.36 6.03 7.71
CA THR A 39 10.85 4.96 8.59
C THR A 39 11.75 5.47 9.71
N GLU A 40 12.45 6.59 9.51
CA GLU A 40 13.30 7.25 10.51
C GLU A 40 12.54 7.68 11.78
N LYS A 41 11.21 7.84 11.66
CA LYS A 41 10.33 8.16 12.81
C LYS A 41 9.96 6.94 13.65
N ILE A 42 10.32 5.74 13.21
CA ILE A 42 10.07 4.50 13.94
C ILE A 42 11.29 4.20 14.81
N LYS A 43 11.15 4.36 16.13
CA LYS A 43 12.22 3.98 17.07
C LYS A 43 12.34 2.46 17.10
N LEU A 44 13.48 1.94 16.68
CA LEU A 44 13.72 0.50 16.55
C LEU A 44 14.78 0.01 17.52
N SER A 45 14.57 -1.22 17.97
CA SER A 45 15.59 -2.04 18.63
C SER A 45 16.34 -2.95 17.63
N ARG A 46 15.89 -3.06 16.37
CA ARG A 46 16.45 -3.95 15.34
C ARG A 46 16.55 -3.24 14.00
N GLN A 47 17.35 -3.79 13.08
CA GLN A 47 17.50 -3.28 11.72
C GLN A 47 16.14 -3.26 11.02
N GLN A 48 15.83 -2.15 10.35
CA GLN A 48 14.58 -1.99 9.59
C GLN A 48 14.66 -2.84 8.32
N ASP A 49 13.63 -3.65 8.09
CA ASP A 49 13.46 -4.42 6.87
C ASP A 49 12.22 -3.88 6.12
N PHE A 50 12.37 -2.66 5.59
CA PHE A 50 11.33 -1.93 4.87
C PHE A 50 11.74 -1.74 3.42
N HIS A 51 10.85 -2.12 2.50
CA HIS A 51 11.04 -2.05 1.06
C HIS A 51 9.93 -1.25 0.40
N PHE A 52 10.28 -0.05 -0.06
CA PHE A 52 9.44 0.69 -0.99
C PHE A 52 9.68 0.17 -2.41
N VAL A 53 8.62 -0.24 -3.09
CA VAL A 53 8.67 -0.77 -4.46
C VAL A 53 7.64 -0.02 -5.30
N ARG A 54 8.09 0.70 -6.31
CA ARG A 54 7.19 1.42 -7.21
C ARG A 54 6.21 0.46 -7.89
N GLU A 55 5.02 0.94 -8.22
CA GLU A 55 3.93 0.14 -8.79
C GLU A 55 4.35 -0.64 -10.05
N ASP A 56 5.15 -0.02 -10.93
CA ASP A 56 5.67 -0.64 -12.16
C ASP A 56 6.68 -1.79 -11.91
N LYS A 57 7.30 -1.83 -10.74
CA LYS A 57 8.25 -2.86 -10.31
C LYS A 57 7.64 -3.88 -9.34
N LEU A 58 6.46 -3.59 -8.81
CA LEU A 58 5.75 -4.48 -7.89
C LEU A 58 5.06 -5.59 -8.69
N THR A 59 5.76 -6.69 -8.91
CA THR A 59 5.30 -7.84 -9.70
C THR A 59 5.24 -9.11 -8.84
N PRO A 60 4.42 -10.11 -9.21
CA PRO A 60 4.43 -11.41 -8.58
C PRO A 60 5.82 -12.05 -8.51
N ASP A 61 6.59 -11.98 -9.59
CA ASP A 61 7.95 -12.52 -9.64
C ASP A 61 8.88 -11.87 -8.62
N TYR A 62 8.80 -10.54 -8.49
CA TYR A 62 9.55 -9.82 -7.45
C TYR A 62 9.19 -10.33 -6.06
N LEU A 63 7.91 -10.48 -5.76
CA LEU A 63 7.43 -10.92 -4.45
C LEU A 63 7.81 -12.37 -4.15
N ILE A 64 7.69 -13.25 -5.13
CA ILE A 64 8.09 -14.66 -4.99
C ILE A 64 9.60 -14.76 -4.73
N LYS A 65 10.42 -14.03 -5.51
CA LYS A 65 11.87 -13.98 -5.31
C LYS A 65 12.23 -13.45 -3.93
N PHE A 66 11.59 -12.38 -3.48
CA PHE A 66 11.78 -11.83 -2.15
C PHE A 66 11.50 -12.88 -1.05
N ALA A 67 10.38 -13.60 -1.15
CA ALA A 67 10.04 -14.66 -0.19
C ALA A 67 11.06 -15.79 -0.21
N GLN A 68 11.54 -16.22 -1.38
CA GLN A 68 12.57 -17.26 -1.52
C GLN A 68 13.89 -16.83 -0.85
N ASP A 69 14.31 -15.60 -1.07
CA ASP A 69 15.53 -15.06 -0.47
C ASP A 69 15.38 -14.92 1.06
N TYR A 70 14.20 -14.52 1.53
CA TYR A 70 13.88 -14.48 2.95
C TYR A 70 13.92 -15.88 3.58
N ILE A 71 13.37 -16.91 2.90
CA ILE A 71 13.41 -18.31 3.34
C ILE A 71 14.85 -18.83 3.40
N LYS A 72 15.68 -18.54 2.39
CA LYS A 72 17.09 -18.93 2.37
C LYS A 72 17.86 -18.34 3.56
N LYS A 73 17.57 -17.08 3.91
CA LYS A 73 18.24 -16.38 5.01
C LYS A 73 17.80 -16.86 6.39
N ASN A 74 16.50 -17.18 6.57
CA ASN A 74 15.89 -17.41 7.88
C ASN A 74 15.45 -18.87 8.10
N GLY A 75 15.63 -19.76 7.14
CA GLY A 75 15.17 -21.15 7.17
C GLY A 75 13.69 -21.26 6.80
N LYS A 76 12.83 -21.65 7.75
CA LYS A 76 11.38 -21.78 7.49
C LYS A 76 10.68 -20.42 7.59
N VAL A 77 9.83 -20.12 6.60
CA VAL A 77 8.89 -19.01 6.68
C VAL A 77 7.61 -19.47 7.38
N LYS A 78 7.07 -18.63 8.26
CA LYS A 78 5.75 -18.82 8.87
C LYS A 78 4.75 -17.92 8.18
N GLU A 79 3.48 -18.32 8.16
CA GLU A 79 2.40 -17.42 7.74
C GLU A 79 2.48 -16.11 8.54
N GLY A 80 2.32 -14.96 7.88
CA GLY A 80 2.45 -13.65 8.51
C GLY A 80 3.88 -13.25 8.90
N SER A 81 4.90 -13.76 8.20
CA SER A 81 6.27 -13.32 8.36
C SER A 81 6.59 -12.03 7.60
N ILE A 82 5.97 -11.83 6.45
CA ILE A 82 6.19 -10.70 5.53
C ILE A 82 4.88 -9.92 5.37
N LEU A 83 4.91 -8.60 5.52
CA LEU A 83 3.76 -7.75 5.23
C LEU A 83 3.89 -7.15 3.83
N LEU A 84 2.85 -7.30 3.01
CA LEU A 84 2.68 -6.60 1.75
C LEU A 84 1.52 -5.61 1.88
N VAL A 85 1.77 -4.33 1.58
CA VAL A 85 0.73 -3.30 1.59
C VAL A 85 0.66 -2.66 0.21
N ILE A 86 -0.51 -2.70 -0.42
CA ILE A 86 -0.75 -2.09 -1.74
C ILE A 86 -1.83 -1.01 -1.60
N ASP A 87 -1.42 0.25 -1.71
CA ASP A 87 -2.35 1.38 -1.72
C ASP A 87 -2.89 1.62 -3.14
N GLU A 88 -4.12 2.16 -3.21
CA GLU A 88 -4.89 2.37 -4.44
C GLU A 88 -4.84 1.12 -5.34
N CYS A 89 -4.99 -0.05 -4.72
CA CYS A 89 -4.78 -1.36 -5.36
C CYS A 89 -5.70 -1.60 -6.59
N GLN A 90 -6.78 -0.82 -6.74
CA GLN A 90 -7.61 -0.84 -7.96
C GLN A 90 -6.86 -0.34 -9.21
N ARG A 91 -5.71 0.32 -9.08
CA ARG A 91 -4.87 0.70 -10.22
C ARG A 91 -4.20 -0.53 -10.84
N ILE A 92 -3.85 -1.52 -10.00
CA ILE A 92 -3.24 -2.78 -10.43
C ILE A 92 -4.34 -3.83 -10.74
N PHE A 93 -5.42 -3.84 -9.96
CA PHE A 93 -6.46 -4.88 -9.98
C PHE A 93 -7.83 -4.33 -10.38
N ASN A 94 -7.89 -3.52 -11.44
CA ASN A 94 -9.13 -2.89 -11.88
C ASN A 94 -10.14 -3.93 -12.38
N ALA A 95 -11.39 -3.78 -11.96
CA ALA A 95 -12.49 -4.65 -12.37
C ALA A 95 -12.78 -4.62 -13.89
N ARG A 96 -12.34 -3.57 -14.59
CA ARG A 96 -12.59 -3.36 -16.03
C ARG A 96 -11.49 -3.90 -16.94
N ASP A 97 -10.30 -4.18 -16.41
CA ASP A 97 -9.11 -4.56 -17.19
C ASP A 97 -8.99 -6.09 -17.29
N TRP A 98 -9.89 -6.71 -18.05
CA TRP A 98 -9.98 -8.17 -18.19
C TRP A 98 -8.83 -8.82 -18.93
N GLY A 99 -8.07 -8.06 -19.73
CA GLY A 99 -7.04 -8.55 -20.63
C GLY A 99 -5.59 -8.24 -20.26
N GLN A 100 -5.33 -7.68 -19.08
CA GLN A 100 -3.96 -7.32 -18.68
C GLN A 100 -3.05 -8.54 -18.54
N LYS A 101 -1.87 -8.43 -19.18
CA LYS A 101 -0.77 -9.39 -19.00
C LYS A 101 -0.36 -9.42 -17.51
N GLY A 102 -0.10 -10.62 -17.00
CA GLY A 102 0.33 -10.80 -15.60
C GLY A 102 -0.80 -11.00 -14.57
N ARG A 103 -2.08 -10.93 -14.99
CA ARG A 103 -3.21 -11.19 -14.07
C ARG A 103 -3.21 -12.61 -13.51
N ALA A 104 -2.92 -13.60 -14.33
CA ALA A 104 -2.83 -15.00 -13.90
C ALA A 104 -1.73 -15.20 -12.85
N ASP A 105 -0.62 -14.48 -13.01
CA ASP A 105 0.52 -14.55 -12.10
C ASP A 105 0.14 -13.93 -10.73
N TRP A 106 -0.60 -12.82 -10.72
CA TRP A 106 -1.14 -12.25 -9.48
C TRP A 106 -2.12 -13.18 -8.77
N LEU A 107 -3.02 -13.84 -9.51
CA LEU A 107 -3.93 -14.83 -8.92
C LEU A 107 -3.16 -16.01 -8.31
N THR A 108 -2.14 -16.50 -9.01
CA THR A 108 -1.26 -17.55 -8.52
C THR A 108 -0.53 -17.09 -7.25
N PHE A 109 0.05 -15.89 -7.25
CA PHE A 109 0.71 -15.33 -6.08
C PHE A 109 -0.24 -15.21 -4.88
N PHE A 110 -1.43 -14.63 -5.07
CA PHE A 110 -2.41 -14.50 -4.00
C PHE A 110 -2.90 -15.86 -3.48
N THR A 111 -3.02 -16.87 -4.34
CA THR A 111 -3.37 -18.23 -3.90
C THR A 111 -2.26 -18.85 -3.04
N LEU A 112 -1.00 -18.58 -3.36
CA LEU A 112 0.16 -19.13 -2.68
C LEU A 112 0.69 -18.27 -1.52
N HIS A 113 0.13 -17.07 -1.29
CA HIS A 113 0.67 -16.07 -0.36
C HIS A 113 0.98 -16.62 1.05
N ARG A 114 0.15 -17.53 1.57
CA ARG A 114 0.38 -18.14 2.89
C ARG A 114 1.63 -19.00 2.91
N HIS A 115 1.85 -19.80 1.89
CA HIS A 115 3.05 -20.63 1.75
C HIS A 115 4.31 -19.79 1.58
N LEU A 116 4.18 -18.63 0.96
CA LEU A 116 5.25 -17.63 0.81
C LEU A 116 5.44 -16.77 2.07
N GLY A 117 4.58 -16.92 3.09
CA GLY A 117 4.66 -16.21 4.36
C GLY A 117 4.08 -14.80 4.36
N PHE A 118 3.32 -14.40 3.35
CA PHE A 118 2.74 -13.06 3.27
C PHE A 118 1.45 -12.90 4.06
N ASP A 119 1.37 -11.78 4.79
CA ASP A 119 0.13 -11.09 5.13
C ASP A 119 -0.04 -9.91 4.17
N ILE A 120 -1.24 -9.75 3.59
CA ILE A 120 -1.49 -8.79 2.53
C ILE A 120 -2.59 -7.82 2.94
N ILE A 121 -2.30 -6.52 2.82
CA ILE A 121 -3.29 -5.44 2.98
C ILE A 121 -3.46 -4.76 1.63
N LEU A 122 -4.65 -4.89 1.07
CA LEU A 122 -5.10 -4.17 -0.12
C LEU A 122 -5.89 -2.94 0.34
N ILE A 123 -5.57 -1.76 -0.17
CA ILE A 123 -6.28 -0.52 0.18
C ILE A 123 -7.01 -0.03 -1.06
N ALA A 124 -8.33 0.16 -0.92
CA ALA A 124 -9.18 0.72 -1.97
C ALA A 124 -10.28 1.60 -1.36
N GLN A 125 -10.93 2.42 -2.17
CA GLN A 125 -12.09 3.17 -1.69
C GLN A 125 -13.31 2.26 -1.54
N PHE A 126 -13.55 1.37 -2.50
CA PHE A 126 -14.67 0.43 -2.52
C PHE A 126 -14.22 -0.91 -3.06
N ASP A 127 -14.75 -1.99 -2.51
CA ASP A 127 -14.46 -3.37 -2.95
C ASP A 127 -14.82 -3.61 -4.42
N ARG A 128 -15.89 -2.96 -4.91
CA ARG A 128 -16.38 -3.10 -6.30
C ARG A 128 -15.42 -2.59 -7.36
N MET A 129 -14.42 -1.79 -6.97
CA MET A 129 -13.37 -1.31 -7.88
C MET A 129 -12.37 -2.42 -8.24
N LEU A 130 -12.31 -3.47 -7.41
CA LEU A 130 -11.40 -4.58 -7.60
C LEU A 130 -11.99 -5.67 -8.48
N ASP A 131 -11.12 -6.36 -9.19
CA ASP A 131 -11.45 -7.53 -9.95
C ASP A 131 -12.16 -8.61 -9.12
N ARG A 132 -13.13 -9.29 -9.73
CA ARG A 132 -13.95 -10.30 -9.06
C ARG A 132 -13.13 -11.49 -8.52
N GLN A 133 -12.11 -11.93 -9.26
CA GLN A 133 -11.29 -13.07 -8.85
C GLN A 133 -10.39 -12.70 -7.68
N ILE A 134 -9.82 -11.49 -7.69
CA ILE A 134 -9.05 -10.97 -6.55
C ILE A 134 -9.95 -10.82 -5.31
N ARG A 135 -11.17 -10.27 -5.48
CA ARG A 135 -12.13 -10.17 -4.38
C ARG A 135 -12.49 -11.50 -3.75
N ALA A 136 -12.56 -12.57 -4.55
CA ALA A 136 -12.86 -13.91 -4.05
C ALA A 136 -11.76 -14.48 -3.12
N LEU A 137 -10.55 -13.93 -3.16
CA LEU A 137 -9.43 -14.32 -2.32
C LEU A 137 -9.30 -13.49 -1.03
N ILE A 138 -10.11 -12.43 -0.88
CA ILE A 138 -10.12 -11.60 0.32
C ILE A 138 -10.78 -12.37 1.46
N GLU A 139 -10.10 -12.43 2.62
CA GLU A 139 -10.61 -13.09 3.82
C GLU A 139 -11.38 -12.13 4.72
N TYR A 140 -10.84 -10.92 4.91
CA TYR A 140 -11.47 -9.91 5.76
C TYR A 140 -11.51 -8.56 5.07
N GLU A 141 -12.62 -7.85 5.27
CA GLU A 141 -12.74 -6.44 4.93
C GLU A 141 -12.78 -5.60 6.21
N TYR A 142 -11.95 -4.56 6.25
CA TYR A 142 -11.94 -3.55 7.29
C TYR A 142 -12.54 -2.26 6.72
N ILE A 143 -13.82 -2.00 7.08
CA ILE A 143 -14.56 -0.84 6.61
C ILE A 143 -14.29 0.33 7.55
N HIS A 144 -13.63 1.36 7.04
CA HIS A 144 -13.21 2.52 7.82
C HIS A 144 -14.23 3.64 7.74
N ARG A 145 -14.52 4.26 8.88
CA ARG A 145 -15.42 5.40 9.00
C ARG A 145 -14.91 6.42 10.02
N LYS A 146 -15.01 7.70 9.67
CA LYS A 146 -14.76 8.79 10.62
C LYS A 146 -16.01 8.98 11.46
N VAL A 147 -15.88 9.03 12.79
CA VAL A 147 -17.03 9.10 13.70
C VAL A 147 -17.84 10.39 13.54
N SER A 148 -17.18 11.51 13.21
CA SER A 148 -17.87 12.77 12.91
C SER A 148 -18.88 12.68 11.74
N ASN A 149 -18.79 11.64 10.89
CA ASN A 149 -19.70 11.44 9.76
C ASN A 149 -21.01 10.73 10.15
N PHE A 150 -21.18 10.35 11.43
CA PHE A 150 -22.41 9.71 11.94
C PHE A 150 -23.45 10.74 12.43
N GLY A 151 -23.70 11.79 11.64
CA GLY A 151 -24.68 12.83 11.99
C GLY A 151 -24.29 13.64 13.24
N TRP A 152 -25.30 14.28 13.89
CA TRP A 152 -25.05 15.16 15.04
C TRP A 152 -24.50 14.43 16.28
N LYS A 153 -24.96 13.20 16.54
CA LYS A 153 -24.46 12.36 17.65
C LYS A 153 -22.98 12.00 17.47
N GLY A 154 -22.58 11.68 16.23
CA GLY A 154 -21.18 11.41 15.89
C GLY A 154 -20.30 12.66 16.00
N LYS A 155 -20.81 13.83 15.62
CA LYS A 155 -20.12 15.11 15.80
C LYS A 155 -19.90 15.42 17.29
N LEU A 156 -20.92 15.24 18.12
CA LEU A 156 -20.82 15.44 19.58
C LEU A 156 -19.80 14.48 20.20
N LEU A 157 -19.87 13.20 19.88
CA LEU A 157 -18.92 12.19 20.36
C LEU A 157 -17.49 12.50 19.89
N SER A 158 -17.33 12.95 18.65
CA SER A 158 -16.04 13.35 18.09
C SER A 158 -15.46 14.57 18.78
N LEU A 159 -16.31 15.53 19.23
CA LEU A 159 -15.89 16.70 19.99
C LEU A 159 -15.32 16.29 21.36
N PHE A 160 -15.99 15.41 22.09
CA PHE A 160 -15.48 14.86 23.36
C PHE A 160 -14.20 14.03 23.18
N ALA A 161 -13.99 13.44 22.02
CA ALA A 161 -12.77 12.71 21.67
C ALA A 161 -11.67 13.58 21.02
N PHE A 162 -11.76 14.92 21.14
CA PHE A 162 -10.84 15.87 20.49
C PHE A 162 -10.77 15.71 18.96
N GLY A 163 -11.91 15.45 18.33
CA GLY A 163 -12.12 15.57 16.89
C GLY A 163 -11.62 14.44 15.98
N ASN A 164 -10.75 13.54 16.45
CA ASN A 164 -10.03 12.59 15.60
C ASN A 164 -10.31 11.12 15.97
N LEU A 165 -11.60 10.79 16.10
CA LEU A 165 -12.04 9.43 16.39
C LEU A 165 -12.48 8.71 15.10
N PHE A 166 -11.97 7.49 14.93
CA PHE A 166 -12.29 6.61 13.82
C PHE A 166 -12.81 5.27 14.33
N VAL A 167 -13.62 4.63 13.51
CA VAL A 167 -14.09 3.27 13.76
C VAL A 167 -13.83 2.42 12.51
N THR A 168 -13.34 1.21 12.75
CA THR A 168 -13.18 0.19 11.73
C THR A 168 -14.11 -0.98 12.07
N VAL A 169 -14.92 -1.37 11.10
CA VAL A 169 -15.76 -2.58 11.21
C VAL A 169 -15.06 -3.70 10.47
N LYS A 170 -14.73 -4.78 11.19
CA LYS A 170 -14.15 -5.99 10.61
C LYS A 170 -15.28 -6.90 10.15
N VAL A 171 -15.24 -7.27 8.88
CA VAL A 171 -16.23 -8.15 8.22
C VAL A 171 -15.51 -9.36 7.67
N TRP A 172 -16.00 -10.56 7.94
CA TRP A 172 -15.58 -11.77 7.24
C TRP A 172 -16.12 -11.70 5.81
N TYR A 173 -15.20 -11.51 4.86
CA TYR A 173 -15.56 -11.07 3.52
C TYR A 173 -16.42 -12.06 2.74
N PRO A 174 -16.16 -13.39 2.76
CA PRO A 174 -16.95 -14.36 1.99
C PRO A 174 -18.43 -14.37 2.36
N MET A 175 -18.76 -14.23 3.62
CA MET A 175 -20.16 -14.29 4.12
C MET A 175 -20.72 -12.89 4.45
N LYS A 176 -19.91 -11.84 4.30
CA LYS A 176 -20.28 -10.47 4.67
C LYS A 176 -20.73 -10.33 6.14
N GLU A 177 -20.21 -11.20 6.99
CA GLU A 177 -20.54 -11.24 8.41
C GLU A 177 -19.63 -10.33 9.22
N LYS A 178 -20.23 -9.48 10.06
CA LYS A 178 -19.49 -8.61 10.97
C LYS A 178 -18.87 -9.45 12.09
N THR A 179 -17.53 -9.44 12.18
CA THR A 179 -16.78 -10.17 13.20
C THR A 179 -16.28 -9.28 14.34
N GLY A 180 -16.29 -7.96 14.16
CA GLY A 180 -15.85 -7.04 15.22
C GLY A 180 -15.86 -5.58 14.81
N SER A 181 -15.49 -4.73 15.75
CA SER A 181 -15.27 -3.30 15.51
C SER A 181 -14.12 -2.81 16.39
N GLU A 182 -13.28 -1.96 15.86
CA GLU A 182 -12.18 -1.31 16.57
C GLU A 182 -12.34 0.19 16.50
N TRP A 183 -12.19 0.85 17.65
CA TRP A 183 -12.19 2.31 17.77
C TRP A 183 -10.77 2.79 17.99
N TYR A 184 -10.33 3.78 17.25
CA TYR A 184 -8.99 4.31 17.42
C TYR A 184 -8.93 5.82 17.21
N ARG A 185 -7.98 6.43 17.90
CA ARG A 185 -7.67 7.87 17.78
C ARG A 185 -6.47 8.06 16.88
N ALA A 186 -6.48 9.17 16.18
CA ALA A 186 -5.31 9.62 15.47
C ALA A 186 -4.20 10.02 16.45
N LYS A 187 -3.06 9.34 16.36
CA LYS A 187 -1.85 9.70 17.09
C LYS A 187 -0.84 10.33 16.14
N LYS A 188 -0.16 11.42 16.59
CA LYS A 188 0.87 12.11 15.77
C LYS A 188 1.93 11.17 15.22
N MET A 189 2.32 10.14 15.99
CA MET A 189 3.31 9.14 15.58
C MET A 189 2.90 8.35 14.32
N TYR A 190 1.60 8.18 14.06
CA TYR A 190 1.14 7.45 12.86
C TYR A 190 0.92 8.39 11.67
N TYR A 191 0.44 9.63 11.90
CA TYR A 191 0.31 10.62 10.83
C TYR A 191 1.63 10.97 10.17
N GLY A 192 2.69 11.05 10.96
CA GLY A 192 4.00 11.39 10.45
C GLY A 192 4.67 10.30 9.63
N LEU A 193 4.13 9.07 9.61
CA LEU A 193 4.70 7.97 8.85
C LEU A 193 4.22 7.97 7.39
N TYR A 194 3.00 8.39 7.16
CA TYR A 194 2.35 8.35 5.85
C TYR A 194 2.29 9.77 5.28
N ASP A 195 3.19 10.10 4.38
CA ASP A 195 3.17 11.37 3.67
C ASP A 195 2.41 11.20 2.35
N THR A 196 1.16 11.63 2.35
CA THR A 196 0.30 11.55 1.16
C THR A 196 0.81 12.44 0.01
N PHE A 197 1.59 13.48 0.32
CA PHE A 197 2.12 14.41 -0.68
C PHE A 197 3.39 13.89 -1.34
N ALA A 198 4.20 13.10 -0.68
CA ALA A 198 5.41 12.51 -1.27
C ALA A 198 5.11 11.56 -2.47
N MET A 199 3.87 11.09 -2.60
CA MET A 199 3.44 10.34 -3.79
C MET A 199 3.30 11.22 -5.04
N PHE A 200 3.01 12.51 -4.88
CA PHE A 200 2.86 13.45 -5.98
C PHE A 200 4.19 14.03 -6.44
N ASP A 201 5.13 14.25 -5.53
CA ASP A 201 6.47 14.75 -5.85
C ASP A 201 7.26 13.75 -6.72
N GLY A 202 7.04 12.45 -6.55
CA GLY A 202 7.64 11.40 -7.38
C GLY A 202 7.08 11.31 -8.80
N LEU A 203 5.89 11.85 -9.07
CA LEU A 203 5.29 11.88 -10.42
C LEU A 203 5.77 13.10 -11.23
N GLY A 204 6.12 14.21 -10.57
CA GLY A 204 6.64 15.42 -11.23
C GLY A 204 8.11 15.31 -11.69
N GLN A 205 8.89 14.42 -11.12
CA GLN A 205 10.31 14.25 -11.50
C GLN A 205 10.54 13.28 -12.65
N ALA A 206 9.49 12.56 -13.12
CA ALA A 206 9.60 11.65 -14.24
C ALA A 206 9.46 12.33 -15.61
N GLU A 207 8.98 13.57 -15.68
CA GLU A 207 8.79 14.31 -16.95
C GLU A 207 9.96 15.21 -17.34
N ASP A 208 10.89 15.53 -16.41
CA ASP A 208 12.03 16.43 -16.69
C ASP A 208 13.32 15.70 -17.13
N GLY A 209 13.27 14.39 -17.33
CA GLY A 209 14.43 13.56 -17.65
C GLY A 209 14.66 13.25 -19.15
N GLU A 210 13.78 13.69 -20.05
CA GLU A 210 13.92 13.48 -21.51
C GLU A 210 13.88 14.81 -22.28
N GLN A 211 14.82 15.69 -22.05
CA GLN A 211 15.16 16.73 -23.03
C GLN A 211 16.61 16.61 -23.41
N GLY A 212 16.75 16.19 -24.67
CA GLY A 212 17.88 15.88 -25.44
C GLY A 212 19.06 16.84 -25.36
N ASP A 213 20.16 16.22 -25.42
CA ASP A 213 21.48 16.76 -25.75
C ASP A 213 21.47 17.35 -27.19
N PRO A 214 21.75 18.61 -27.41
CA PRO A 214 22.01 19.11 -28.75
C PRO A 214 23.50 18.94 -29.05
N ALA A 215 23.81 17.87 -29.77
CA ALA A 215 25.11 17.66 -30.34
C ALA A 215 25.49 18.76 -31.33
N ASP A 216 26.60 19.36 -31.07
CA ASP A 216 27.55 20.08 -31.91
C ASP A 216 27.27 20.11 -33.43
N ALA A 217 27.11 21.32 -33.94
CA ALA A 217 27.43 21.66 -35.31
C ALA A 217 28.38 22.87 -35.34
N LYS A 218 29.63 22.60 -35.13
CA LYS A 218 30.72 23.49 -35.58
C LYS A 218 31.10 23.08 -37.01
N THR A 219 30.89 23.96 -37.96
CA THR A 219 31.68 24.03 -39.17
C THR A 219 31.97 25.49 -39.49
N GLY A 220 33.21 25.80 -39.40
CA GLY A 220 33.78 27.10 -39.70
C GLY A 220 33.93 27.38 -41.20
N PRO A 221 34.46 28.54 -41.60
CA PRO A 221 34.23 29.14 -42.90
C PRO A 221 35.35 28.78 -43.91
N GLY A 222 34.98 28.63 -45.17
CA GLY A 222 35.91 28.44 -46.29
C GLY A 222 35.52 29.30 -47.48
N THR A 223 36.19 30.43 -47.56
CA THR A 223 36.78 31.14 -48.74
C THR A 223 36.13 30.99 -50.13
N GLN A 224 35.74 32.13 -50.69
CA GLN A 224 35.79 32.44 -52.14
C GLN A 224 37.24 32.43 -52.59
N PRO A 225 37.64 32.38 -53.93
CA PRO A 225 37.15 33.30 -54.99
C PRO A 225 37.10 32.71 -56.43
N THR A 226 36.60 33.42 -57.27
CA THR A 226 36.68 33.90 -58.67
C THR A 226 35.53 33.45 -59.55
#